data_24ccca0e19a2a3321036a0d58d1eb179
#
_entry.id   24ccca0e19a2a3321036a0d58d1eb179
#
_cell.length_a   1.000
_cell.length_b   1.000
_cell.length_c   1.000
_cell.angle_alpha   90.00
_cell.angle_beta   90.00
_cell.angle_gamma   90.00
#
_symmetry.space_group_name_H-M   'P 1'
#
loop_
_entity.id
_entity.type
_entity.pdbx_description
1 polymer ?
#
loop_
_entity_poly.entity_id
_entity_poly.type
_entity_poly.pdbx_seq_one_letter_code
_entity_poly.pdbx_strand_id
1 'polypeptide(L)'
;PVAPSKGKILLIAFALGLAFPIGVIYLKEMSNTTVRGRKDLENMAIPFIGEIPMAFIKKKERFVFLKELGARMSKKKQHMAEEKRQIVVKDRKRDFVNEAFRVVRTNLEFMLGHEGDKVVMTSSFNPGSGKTFLGMNLAVSYAIKGKKVVVVDLDLRKASLSTYVDNPKQGVAAYLNGDVKDYHEVIVSGTLREGLDVIPCGVLPPNPAELLYSLNLEKMIKSLREEYDYVFLDCPPVEMLADSTII
;
A
#
# COMPACT_ATOMS: atom_id res chain seq x y z
N PRO A 1 -56.65 -38.31 17.03
CA PRO A 1 -55.41 -37.77 16.67
C PRO A 1 -55.24 -37.78 15.15
N VAL A 2 -55.29 -36.58 14.53
CA VAL A 2 -55.14 -36.45 13.08
C VAL A 2 -53.69 -36.57 12.76
N ALA A 3 -53.29 -37.64 12.09
CA ALA A 3 -51.89 -37.81 11.66
C ALA A 3 -51.52 -36.71 10.64
N PRO A 4 -50.39 -36.07 10.78
CA PRO A 4 -49.97 -35.04 9.85
C PRO A 4 -49.79 -35.64 8.46
N SER A 5 -50.36 -34.98 7.42
CA SER A 5 -50.27 -35.46 6.03
C SER A 5 -48.80 -35.46 5.58
N LYS A 6 -48.37 -36.54 4.93
CA LYS A 6 -46.98 -36.71 4.42
C LYS A 6 -46.52 -35.51 3.59
N GLY A 7 -47.39 -34.86 2.84
CA GLY A 7 -47.08 -33.66 2.07
C GLY A 7 -46.74 -32.45 2.93
N LYS A 8 -47.41 -32.24 4.07
CA LYS A 8 -47.09 -31.14 4.99
C LYS A 8 -45.75 -31.35 5.67
N ILE A 9 -45.39 -32.58 6.04
CA ILE A 9 -44.08 -32.91 6.63
C ILE A 9 -42.97 -32.63 5.61
N LEU A 10 -43.14 -33.06 4.35
CA LEU A 10 -42.17 -32.84 3.29
C LEU A 10 -41.97 -31.36 2.98
N LEU A 11 -43.03 -30.57 2.98
CA LEU A 11 -43.00 -29.14 2.73
C LEU A 11 -42.28 -28.38 3.87
N ILE A 12 -42.53 -28.76 5.11
CA ILE A 12 -41.82 -28.20 6.28
C ILE A 12 -40.34 -28.57 6.26
N ALA A 13 -40.00 -29.83 5.96
CA ALA A 13 -38.64 -30.29 5.86
C ALA A 13 -37.87 -29.54 4.75
N PHE A 14 -38.51 -29.31 3.61
CA PHE A 14 -37.95 -28.54 2.50
C PHE A 14 -37.74 -27.06 2.87
N ALA A 15 -38.71 -26.44 3.53
CA ALA A 15 -38.63 -25.06 3.99
C ALA A 15 -37.49 -24.87 5.02
N LEU A 16 -37.38 -25.78 6.00
CA LEU A 16 -36.28 -25.76 6.98
C LEU A 16 -34.90 -26.03 6.31
N GLY A 17 -34.88 -26.96 5.36
CA GLY A 17 -33.65 -27.26 4.58
C GLY A 17 -33.14 -26.09 3.77
N LEU A 18 -34.02 -25.20 3.29
CA LEU A 18 -33.63 -23.95 2.60
C LEU A 18 -33.35 -22.81 3.59
N ALA A 19 -34.14 -22.69 4.67
CA ALA A 19 -34.00 -21.62 5.65
C ALA A 19 -32.66 -21.67 6.37
N PHE A 20 -32.15 -22.87 6.68
CA PHE A 20 -30.90 -23.05 7.42
C PHE A 20 -29.66 -22.48 6.63
N PRO A 21 -29.41 -22.92 5.38
CA PRO A 21 -28.25 -22.35 4.63
C PRO A 21 -28.40 -20.86 4.34
N ILE A 22 -29.62 -20.37 4.08
CA ILE A 22 -29.88 -18.94 3.88
C ILE A 22 -29.56 -18.17 5.17
N GLY A 23 -29.99 -18.67 6.32
CA GLY A 23 -29.68 -18.08 7.62
C GLY A 23 -28.17 -18.03 7.91
N VAL A 24 -27.46 -19.11 7.62
CA VAL A 24 -26.01 -19.16 7.78
C VAL A 24 -25.29 -18.16 6.87
N ILE A 25 -25.72 -18.05 5.59
CA ILE A 25 -25.15 -17.09 4.65
C ILE A 25 -25.43 -15.66 5.13
N TYR A 26 -26.64 -15.38 5.58
CA TYR A 26 -27.06 -14.07 6.08
C TYR A 26 -26.25 -13.65 7.32
N LEU A 27 -26.09 -14.56 8.30
CA LEU A 27 -25.28 -14.31 9.50
C LEU A 27 -23.81 -14.08 9.15
N LYS A 28 -23.28 -14.86 8.22
CA LYS A 28 -21.89 -14.70 7.72
C LYS A 28 -21.73 -13.36 7.02
N GLU A 29 -22.71 -12.90 6.26
CA GLU A 29 -22.68 -11.61 5.58
C GLU A 29 -22.80 -10.45 6.56
N MET A 30 -23.65 -10.54 7.58
CA MET A 30 -23.74 -9.53 8.65
C MET A 30 -22.47 -9.42 9.48
N SER A 31 -21.74 -10.53 9.66
CA SER A 31 -20.46 -10.55 10.38
C SER A 31 -19.27 -10.11 9.52
N ASN A 32 -19.51 -9.82 8.25
CA ASN A 32 -18.44 -9.45 7.32
C ASN A 32 -18.20 -7.95 7.36
N THR A 33 -17.10 -7.55 7.98
CA THR A 33 -16.65 -6.15 8.11
C THR A 33 -15.73 -5.71 6.98
N THR A 34 -15.61 -6.49 5.90
CA THR A 34 -14.72 -6.19 4.79
C THR A 34 -15.29 -5.09 3.91
N VAL A 35 -14.53 -4.03 3.69
CA VAL A 35 -14.85 -2.96 2.73
C VAL A 35 -14.82 -3.53 1.31
N ARG A 36 -15.93 -3.46 0.59
CA ARG A 36 -16.09 -4.01 -0.77
C ARG A 36 -16.18 -2.95 -1.85
N GLY A 37 -16.43 -1.71 -1.47
CA GLY A 37 -16.52 -0.62 -2.43
C GLY A 37 -16.85 0.72 -1.79
N ARG A 38 -17.03 1.72 -2.65
CA ARG A 38 -17.27 3.12 -2.25
C ARG A 38 -18.45 3.29 -1.30
N LYS A 39 -19.52 2.51 -1.49
CA LYS A 39 -20.75 2.61 -0.65
C LYS A 39 -20.48 2.34 0.82
N ASP A 40 -19.53 1.47 1.15
CA ASP A 40 -19.19 1.13 2.53
C ASP A 40 -18.45 2.28 3.22
N LEU A 41 -17.93 3.25 2.45
CA LEU A 41 -17.15 4.39 2.91
C LEU A 41 -17.96 5.70 2.91
N GLU A 42 -19.18 5.73 2.37
CA GLU A 42 -19.99 6.95 2.24
C GLU A 42 -20.34 7.61 3.59
N ASN A 43 -20.38 6.83 4.66
CA ASN A 43 -20.66 7.33 6.02
C ASN A 43 -19.42 7.74 6.81
N MET A 44 -18.23 7.64 6.22
CA MET A 44 -16.99 8.05 6.88
C MET A 44 -16.75 9.53 6.65
N ALA A 45 -16.31 10.25 7.69
CA ALA A 45 -15.94 11.67 7.60
C ALA A 45 -14.65 11.93 6.80
N ILE A 46 -14.07 10.88 6.19
CA ILE A 46 -12.82 10.94 5.44
C ILE A 46 -13.13 11.03 3.95
N PRO A 47 -12.54 11.99 3.21
CA PRO A 47 -12.76 12.11 1.77
C PRO A 47 -12.25 10.88 1.02
N PHE A 48 -13.07 10.37 0.11
CA PHE A 48 -12.71 9.27 -0.78
C PHE A 48 -11.93 9.79 -1.98
N ILE A 49 -10.63 9.45 -2.07
CA ILE A 49 -9.74 9.91 -3.14
C ILE A 49 -9.90 9.04 -4.40
N GLY A 50 -10.11 7.75 -4.24
CA GLY A 50 -10.25 6.80 -5.35
C GLY A 50 -10.02 5.37 -4.94
N GLU A 51 -10.21 4.46 -5.89
CA GLU A 51 -9.93 3.03 -5.72
C GLU A 51 -8.96 2.55 -6.79
N ILE A 52 -8.04 1.70 -6.38
CA ILE A 52 -7.10 1.06 -7.28
C ILE A 52 -7.41 -0.42 -7.29
N PRO A 53 -7.76 -0.97 -8.46
CA PRO A 53 -8.08 -2.38 -8.57
C PRO A 53 -6.86 -3.22 -8.21
N MET A 54 -7.08 -4.34 -7.54
CA MET A 54 -6.01 -5.30 -7.28
C MET A 54 -5.43 -5.76 -8.62
N ALA A 55 -4.18 -5.40 -8.89
CA ALA A 55 -3.48 -5.81 -10.09
C ALA A 55 -3.16 -7.30 -10.01
N PHE A 56 -4.05 -8.15 -10.53
CA PHE A 56 -3.74 -9.56 -10.74
C PHE A 56 -2.74 -9.67 -11.89
N ILE A 57 -1.49 -9.90 -11.58
CA ILE A 57 -0.51 -10.31 -12.58
C ILE A 57 -0.91 -11.72 -12.99
N LYS A 58 -1.48 -11.84 -14.20
CA LYS A 58 -1.84 -13.13 -14.79
C LYS A 58 -0.61 -14.03 -14.79
N LYS A 59 -0.56 -14.98 -13.87
CA LYS A 59 0.39 -16.07 -13.90
C LYS A 59 0.14 -16.86 -15.18
N LYS A 60 1.09 -16.89 -16.11
CA LYS A 60 1.08 -17.84 -17.19
C LYS A 60 1.23 -19.23 -16.55
N GLU A 61 0.11 -19.90 -16.31
CA GLU A 61 0.10 -21.26 -15.78
C GLU A 61 0.77 -22.18 -16.81
N ARG A 62 2.04 -22.45 -16.56
CA ARG A 62 2.70 -23.60 -17.17
C ARG A 62 2.47 -24.77 -16.21
N PHE A 63 1.56 -25.63 -16.58
CA PHE A 63 1.35 -26.93 -15.95
C PHE A 63 2.70 -27.67 -15.86
N VAL A 64 3.25 -27.79 -14.68
CA VAL A 64 4.29 -28.76 -14.35
C VAL A 64 3.81 -29.52 -13.13
N PHE A 65 3.35 -30.73 -13.43
CA PHE A 65 2.77 -31.65 -12.48
C PHE A 65 3.86 -32.31 -11.61
N LEU A 66 3.67 -32.31 -10.31
CA LEU A 66 4.19 -33.27 -9.34
C LEU A 66 5.72 -33.54 -9.24
N LYS A 67 6.53 -32.57 -8.75
CA LYS A 67 7.80 -32.98 -8.08
C LYS A 67 8.38 -32.02 -7.00
N GLU A 68 7.70 -30.96 -6.60
CA GLU A 68 8.34 -29.95 -5.73
C GLU A 68 7.42 -29.40 -4.60
N LEU A 69 6.85 -30.26 -3.74
CA LEU A 69 6.02 -29.76 -2.64
C LEU A 69 6.82 -28.98 -1.57
N GLY A 70 8.10 -29.25 -1.38
CA GLY A 70 8.96 -28.57 -0.39
C GLY A 70 9.55 -27.23 -0.86
N ALA A 71 9.92 -27.11 -2.14
CA ALA A 71 10.48 -25.89 -2.73
C ALA A 71 9.40 -24.83 -3.07
N ARG A 72 8.13 -25.23 -3.14
CA ARG A 72 6.99 -24.35 -3.49
C ARG A 72 6.70 -23.27 -2.46
N MET A 73 6.88 -23.51 -1.17
CA MET A 73 6.54 -22.53 -0.14
C MET A 73 7.54 -21.36 -0.10
N SER A 74 8.82 -21.60 -0.29
CA SER A 74 9.85 -20.55 -0.32
C SER A 74 9.76 -19.72 -1.61
N LYS A 75 9.63 -20.39 -2.78
CA LYS A 75 9.45 -19.70 -4.08
C LYS A 75 8.13 -18.92 -4.15
N LYS A 76 7.04 -19.42 -3.55
CA LYS A 76 5.76 -18.70 -3.50
C LYS A 76 5.86 -17.42 -2.64
N LYS A 77 6.62 -17.47 -1.53
CA LYS A 77 6.85 -16.30 -0.66
C LYS A 77 7.73 -15.25 -1.34
N GLN A 78 8.78 -15.66 -2.06
CA GLN A 78 9.63 -14.78 -2.86
C GLN A 78 8.85 -14.18 -4.05
N HIS A 79 8.07 -14.97 -4.78
CA HIS A 79 7.29 -14.49 -5.92
C HIS A 79 6.17 -13.51 -5.51
N MET A 80 5.50 -13.76 -4.37
CA MET A 80 4.56 -12.78 -3.78
C MET A 80 5.26 -11.50 -3.32
N ALA A 81 6.52 -11.59 -2.89
CA ALA A 81 7.32 -10.42 -2.51
C ALA A 81 7.76 -9.63 -3.75
N GLU A 82 8.12 -10.28 -4.86
CA GLU A 82 8.42 -9.65 -6.15
C GLU A 82 7.19 -9.01 -6.80
N GLU A 83 6.01 -9.66 -6.72
CA GLU A 83 4.75 -9.10 -7.22
C GLU A 83 4.35 -7.81 -6.48
N LYS A 84 4.65 -7.70 -5.19
CA LYS A 84 4.39 -6.49 -4.39
C LYS A 84 5.35 -5.33 -4.67
N ARG A 85 6.46 -5.57 -5.37
CA ARG A 85 7.51 -4.59 -5.67
C ARG A 85 7.45 -4.04 -7.09
N GLN A 86 6.42 -4.38 -7.88
CA GLN A 86 6.36 -3.96 -9.27
C GLN A 86 5.82 -2.54 -9.43
N ILE A 87 6.54 -1.74 -10.20
CA ILE A 87 6.00 -0.52 -10.76
C ILE A 87 5.09 -0.91 -11.94
N VAL A 88 3.78 -0.76 -11.71
CA VAL A 88 2.74 -1.10 -12.71
C VAL A 88 2.36 0.09 -13.56
N VAL A 89 2.57 1.30 -13.04
CA VAL A 89 2.31 2.56 -13.74
C VAL A 89 3.41 2.79 -14.77
N LYS A 90 3.00 2.90 -16.05
CA LYS A 90 3.91 3.06 -17.20
C LYS A 90 3.44 4.20 -18.08
N ASP A 91 4.41 4.89 -18.66
CA ASP A 91 4.14 5.93 -19.63
C ASP A 91 3.35 5.38 -20.83
N ARG A 92 2.39 6.16 -21.33
CA ARG A 92 1.57 5.85 -22.51
C ARG A 92 0.77 4.54 -22.46
N LYS A 93 0.78 3.84 -21.33
CA LYS A 93 -0.02 2.63 -21.17
C LYS A 93 -1.45 3.00 -20.77
N ARG A 94 -2.43 2.62 -21.61
CA ARG A 94 -3.86 2.82 -21.36
C ARG A 94 -4.49 1.50 -20.93
N ASP A 95 -4.31 1.14 -19.67
CA ASP A 95 -5.03 0.05 -19.04
C ASP A 95 -5.76 0.55 -17.79
N PHE A 96 -6.62 -0.28 -17.27
CA PHE A 96 -7.49 0.05 -16.14
C PHE A 96 -6.70 0.47 -14.89
N VAL A 97 -5.55 -0.14 -14.63
CA VAL A 97 -4.69 0.17 -13.48
C VAL A 97 -4.03 1.53 -13.64
N ASN A 98 -3.47 1.82 -14.82
CA ASN A 98 -2.85 3.12 -15.10
C ASN A 98 -3.88 4.26 -15.02
N GLU A 99 -5.12 4.01 -15.48
CA GLU A 99 -6.19 5.00 -15.40
C GLU A 99 -6.62 5.23 -13.95
N ALA A 100 -6.73 4.17 -13.13
CA ALA A 100 -7.04 4.31 -11.71
C ALA A 100 -5.99 5.17 -10.97
N PHE A 101 -4.69 4.95 -11.21
CA PHE A 101 -3.63 5.80 -10.65
C PHE A 101 -3.72 7.25 -11.14
N ARG A 102 -4.10 7.46 -12.40
CA ARG A 102 -4.29 8.81 -12.95
C ARG A 102 -5.44 9.53 -12.24
N VAL A 103 -6.56 8.85 -12.03
CA VAL A 103 -7.72 9.39 -11.30
C VAL A 103 -7.34 9.75 -9.87
N VAL A 104 -6.70 8.82 -9.14
CA VAL A 104 -6.24 9.07 -7.76
C VAL A 104 -5.28 10.25 -7.70
N ARG A 105 -4.30 10.34 -8.62
CA ARG A 105 -3.39 11.49 -8.70
C ARG A 105 -4.16 12.79 -8.92
N THR A 106 -5.08 12.84 -9.88
CA THR A 106 -5.85 14.04 -10.19
C THR A 106 -6.69 14.49 -8.99
N ASN A 107 -7.36 13.56 -8.31
CA ASN A 107 -8.13 13.87 -7.12
C ASN A 107 -7.25 14.38 -5.97
N LEU A 108 -6.06 13.78 -5.79
CA LEU A 108 -5.08 14.23 -4.81
C LEU A 108 -4.57 15.64 -5.12
N GLU A 109 -4.29 15.95 -6.41
CA GLU A 109 -3.91 17.31 -6.84
C GLU A 109 -4.99 18.33 -6.52
N PHE A 110 -6.26 17.99 -6.71
CA PHE A 110 -7.38 18.87 -6.32
C PHE A 110 -7.46 19.09 -4.81
N MET A 111 -7.17 18.07 -4.02
CA MET A 111 -7.19 18.18 -2.55
C MET A 111 -6.01 19.00 -2.01
N LEU A 112 -4.84 18.86 -2.63
CA LEU A 112 -3.62 19.59 -2.30
C LEU A 112 -3.63 21.04 -2.85
N GLY A 113 -4.71 21.54 -3.40
CA GLY A 113 -4.94 22.73 -4.20
C GLY A 113 -4.36 24.08 -3.73
N HIS A 114 -3.55 24.13 -2.68
CA HIS A 114 -2.86 25.31 -2.20
C HIS A 114 -1.36 25.26 -2.53
N GLU A 115 -0.79 26.41 -2.95
CA GLU A 115 0.65 26.58 -3.08
C GLU A 115 1.30 26.27 -1.72
N GLY A 116 2.03 25.14 -1.64
CA GLY A 116 2.74 24.74 -0.42
C GLY A 116 2.43 23.32 0.10
N ASP A 117 1.31 22.74 -0.27
CA ASP A 117 0.97 21.36 0.12
C ASP A 117 1.64 20.35 -0.82
N LYS A 118 2.89 20.04 -0.52
CA LYS A 118 3.75 19.16 -1.34
C LYS A 118 4.02 17.81 -0.69
N VAL A 119 3.64 17.61 0.56
CA VAL A 119 3.96 16.39 1.33
C VAL A 119 2.76 15.47 1.35
N VAL A 120 2.95 14.24 0.89
CA VAL A 120 1.94 13.18 0.86
C VAL A 120 2.42 12.01 1.71
N MET A 121 1.71 11.74 2.79
CA MET A 121 2.00 10.59 3.65
C MET A 121 1.16 9.39 3.24
N THR A 122 1.79 8.23 3.07
CA THR A 122 1.11 6.96 2.82
C THR A 122 1.24 6.06 4.03
N SER A 123 0.10 5.71 4.63
CA SER A 123 0.02 4.77 5.74
C SER A 123 -1.14 3.79 5.53
N SER A 124 -1.27 2.80 6.38
CA SER A 124 -2.36 1.83 6.36
C SER A 124 -2.71 1.40 7.77
N PHE A 125 -3.92 0.89 7.98
CA PHE A 125 -4.28 0.34 9.28
C PHE A 125 -3.45 -0.93 9.56
N ASN A 126 -3.50 -1.91 8.65
CA ASN A 126 -2.82 -3.21 8.80
C ASN A 126 -1.54 -3.33 7.99
N PRO A 127 -0.55 -4.11 8.46
CA PRO A 127 0.62 -4.48 7.68
C PRO A 127 0.24 -5.24 6.40
N GLY A 128 0.92 -4.93 5.29
CA GLY A 128 0.72 -5.65 4.03
C GLY A 128 -0.49 -5.20 3.21
N SER A 129 -1.15 -4.09 3.57
CA SER A 129 -2.28 -3.50 2.83
C SER A 129 -1.88 -2.87 1.49
N GLY A 130 -0.58 -2.75 1.20
CA GLY A 130 -0.09 -2.24 -0.09
C GLY A 130 0.27 -0.75 -0.08
N LYS A 131 0.43 -0.11 1.08
CA LYS A 131 0.80 1.31 1.22
C LYS A 131 2.03 1.70 0.38
N THR A 132 3.13 0.96 0.52
CA THR A 132 4.37 1.19 -0.23
C THR A 132 4.17 1.02 -1.74
N PHE A 133 3.42 0.00 -2.16
CA PHE A 133 3.06 -0.19 -3.57
C PHE A 133 2.25 0.99 -4.11
N LEU A 134 1.26 1.44 -3.34
CA LEU A 134 0.42 2.58 -3.69
C LEU A 134 1.26 3.86 -3.79
N GLY A 135 2.03 4.18 -2.76
CA GLY A 135 2.88 5.38 -2.69
C GLY A 135 3.89 5.45 -3.85
N MET A 136 4.62 4.34 -4.09
CA MET A 136 5.59 4.27 -5.19
C MET A 136 4.95 4.45 -6.56
N ASN A 137 3.86 3.74 -6.84
CA ASN A 137 3.20 3.86 -8.14
C ASN A 137 2.55 5.23 -8.35
N LEU A 138 2.05 5.84 -7.28
CA LEU A 138 1.54 7.21 -7.33
C LEU A 138 2.68 8.21 -7.59
N ALA A 139 3.82 8.09 -6.89
CA ALA A 139 5.01 8.90 -7.14
C ALA A 139 5.49 8.80 -8.60
N VAL A 140 5.55 7.56 -9.15
CA VAL A 140 5.84 7.34 -10.58
C VAL A 140 4.82 8.05 -11.47
N SER A 141 3.54 8.04 -11.11
CA SER A 141 2.49 8.74 -11.87
C SER A 141 2.70 10.26 -11.93
N TYR A 142 3.23 10.86 -10.84
CA TYR A 142 3.60 12.28 -10.81
C TYR A 142 4.87 12.54 -11.64
N ALA A 143 5.88 11.69 -11.54
CA ALA A 143 7.10 11.81 -12.35
C ALA A 143 6.81 11.68 -13.86
N ILE A 144 5.86 10.81 -14.26
CA ILE A 144 5.36 10.72 -15.64
C ILE A 144 4.75 12.05 -16.12
N LYS A 145 4.15 12.82 -15.21
CA LYS A 145 3.61 14.16 -15.52
C LYS A 145 4.70 15.25 -15.60
N GLY A 146 5.97 14.89 -15.41
CA GLY A 146 7.11 15.81 -15.43
C GLY A 146 7.36 16.54 -14.11
N LYS A 147 6.82 16.02 -12.99
CA LYS A 147 7.07 16.54 -11.66
C LYS A 147 8.35 15.97 -11.08
N LYS A 148 9.11 16.79 -10.33
CA LYS A 148 10.25 16.34 -9.54
C LYS A 148 9.75 15.78 -8.21
N VAL A 149 9.93 14.48 -7.99
CA VAL A 149 9.32 13.74 -6.88
C VAL A 149 10.39 13.00 -6.09
N VAL A 150 10.27 13.01 -4.76
CA VAL A 150 11.05 12.16 -3.87
C VAL A 150 10.13 11.28 -3.04
N VAL A 151 10.55 10.02 -2.83
CA VAL A 151 9.88 9.08 -1.92
C VAL A 151 10.83 8.70 -0.80
N VAL A 152 10.40 8.87 0.45
CA VAL A 152 11.21 8.60 1.64
C VAL A 152 10.66 7.39 2.38
N ASP A 153 11.52 6.42 2.69
CA ASP A 153 11.19 5.22 3.46
C ASP A 153 11.24 5.51 4.97
N LEU A 154 10.11 5.83 5.56
CA LEU A 154 9.96 6.03 7.00
C LEU A 154 9.42 4.78 7.72
N ASP A 155 9.15 3.67 7.00
CA ASP A 155 8.88 2.36 7.63
C ASP A 155 10.21 1.71 8.07
N LEU A 156 10.87 2.33 9.05
CA LEU A 156 12.18 1.92 9.57
C LEU A 156 12.19 0.51 10.22
N ARG A 157 11.04 -0.16 10.26
CA ARG A 157 10.90 -1.53 10.79
C ARG A 157 10.94 -2.58 9.68
N LYS A 158 10.39 -2.27 8.50
CA LYS A 158 10.28 -3.23 7.38
C LYS A 158 11.08 -2.83 6.16
N ALA A 159 11.34 -1.53 5.98
CA ALA A 159 12.08 -0.97 4.86
C ALA A 159 11.62 -1.53 3.49
N SER A 160 10.32 -1.63 3.29
CA SER A 160 9.75 -2.26 2.09
C SER A 160 10.04 -1.46 0.82
N LEU A 161 10.14 -0.15 0.94
CA LEU A 161 10.47 0.78 -0.14
C LEU A 161 11.91 0.59 -0.63
N SER A 162 12.85 0.34 0.28
CA SER A 162 14.27 0.13 -0.03
C SER A 162 14.50 -0.98 -1.06
N THR A 163 13.57 -1.94 -1.14
CA THR A 163 13.65 -3.03 -2.11
C THR A 163 13.44 -2.62 -3.56
N TYR A 164 12.90 -1.44 -3.82
CA TYR A 164 12.76 -0.89 -5.18
C TYR A 164 14.07 -0.35 -5.72
N VAL A 165 15.05 -0.08 -4.84
CA VAL A 165 16.36 0.47 -5.17
C VAL A 165 17.50 -0.44 -4.66
N ASP A 166 17.30 -1.75 -4.74
CA ASP A 166 18.30 -2.79 -4.43
C ASP A 166 18.86 -2.78 -3.00
N ASN A 167 18.06 -2.31 -2.02
CA ASN A 167 18.38 -2.31 -0.59
C ASN A 167 19.77 -1.74 -0.27
N PRO A 168 20.05 -0.47 -0.56
CA PRO A 168 21.33 0.13 -0.24
C PRO A 168 21.56 0.12 1.29
N LYS A 169 22.82 0.01 1.70
CA LYS A 169 23.19 -0.05 3.13
C LYS A 169 23.03 1.30 3.82
N GLN A 170 23.26 2.40 3.10
CA GLN A 170 23.03 3.75 3.60
C GLN A 170 21.61 4.20 3.24
N GLY A 171 21.02 4.98 4.11
CA GLY A 171 19.66 5.48 3.93
C GLY A 171 19.26 6.48 5.00
N VAL A 172 17.97 6.79 5.05
CA VAL A 172 17.42 7.80 5.97
C VAL A 172 17.75 7.50 7.44
N ALA A 173 17.80 6.22 7.84
CA ALA A 173 18.12 5.86 9.23
C ALA A 173 19.50 6.39 9.66
N ALA A 174 20.51 6.30 8.79
CA ALA A 174 21.85 6.81 9.06
C ALA A 174 21.88 8.35 9.18
N TYR A 175 21.11 9.05 8.35
CA TYR A 175 20.95 10.50 8.46
C TYR A 175 20.21 10.91 9.73
N LEU A 176 19.10 10.25 10.06
CA LEU A 176 18.32 10.55 11.25
C LEU A 176 19.13 10.32 12.54
N ASN A 177 19.96 9.26 12.56
CA ASN A 177 20.86 8.95 13.67
C ASN A 177 22.06 9.92 13.76
N GLY A 178 22.35 10.66 12.71
CA GLY A 178 23.46 11.61 12.62
C GLY A 178 24.80 11.01 12.17
N ASP A 179 24.80 9.75 11.70
CA ASP A 179 25.97 9.09 11.12
C ASP A 179 26.32 9.71 9.76
N VAL A 180 25.30 10.12 9.00
CA VAL A 180 25.41 10.89 7.78
C VAL A 180 24.97 12.33 8.06
N LYS A 181 25.73 13.32 7.60
CA LYS A 181 25.48 14.74 7.88
C LYS A 181 24.57 15.40 6.84
N ASP A 182 24.68 14.96 5.61
CA ASP A 182 23.92 15.48 4.48
C ASP A 182 23.00 14.38 3.91
N TYR A 183 21.69 14.61 3.94
CA TYR A 183 20.71 13.63 3.43
C TYR A 183 20.84 13.41 1.91
N HIS A 184 21.48 14.31 1.17
CA HIS A 184 21.74 14.12 -0.26
C HIS A 184 22.64 12.89 -0.52
N GLU A 185 23.52 12.53 0.43
CA GLU A 185 24.38 11.35 0.32
C GLU A 185 23.61 10.02 0.31
N VAL A 186 22.37 10.03 0.79
CA VAL A 186 21.51 8.84 0.87
C VAL A 186 20.39 8.83 -0.16
N ILE A 187 20.35 9.80 -1.08
CA ILE A 187 19.40 9.84 -2.19
C ILE A 187 19.85 8.89 -3.29
N VAL A 188 18.94 8.05 -3.75
CA VAL A 188 19.09 7.21 -4.94
C VAL A 188 18.32 7.87 -6.08
N SER A 189 19.04 8.50 -7.01
CA SER A 189 18.43 9.28 -8.10
C SER A 189 18.28 8.48 -9.38
N GLY A 190 17.20 8.70 -10.12
CA GLY A 190 17.00 8.29 -11.50
C GLY A 190 16.98 6.78 -11.78
N THR A 191 17.17 5.92 -10.77
CA THR A 191 17.26 4.45 -10.95
C THR A 191 15.95 3.87 -11.49
N LEU A 192 14.82 4.36 -11.04
CA LEU A 192 13.50 3.87 -11.43
C LEU A 192 12.91 4.65 -12.61
N ARG A 193 13.11 5.97 -12.58
CA ARG A 193 12.65 6.90 -13.59
C ARG A 193 13.32 8.27 -13.41
N GLU A 194 13.51 8.99 -14.51
CA GLU A 194 13.89 10.40 -14.48
C GLU A 194 12.83 11.24 -13.74
N GLY A 195 13.27 12.14 -12.88
CA GLY A 195 12.41 12.97 -12.03
C GLY A 195 11.87 12.27 -10.79
N LEU A 196 12.25 11.02 -10.53
CA LEU A 196 11.90 10.28 -9.32
C LEU A 196 13.16 9.87 -8.55
N ASP A 197 13.28 10.41 -7.36
CA ASP A 197 14.34 10.08 -6.40
C ASP A 197 13.76 9.28 -5.23
N VAL A 198 14.59 8.44 -4.62
CA VAL A 198 14.21 7.60 -3.48
C VAL A 198 15.22 7.77 -2.37
N ILE A 199 14.75 8.00 -1.16
CA ILE A 199 15.55 7.93 0.06
C ILE A 199 15.18 6.62 0.77
N PRO A 200 16.01 5.57 0.63
CA PRO A 200 15.74 4.28 1.25
C PRO A 200 15.96 4.32 2.77
N CYS A 201 15.45 3.34 3.50
CA CYS A 201 15.71 3.22 4.92
C CYS A 201 17.21 3.03 5.23
N GLY A 202 17.91 2.23 4.43
CA GLY A 202 19.24 1.73 4.76
C GLY A 202 19.19 0.54 5.71
N VAL A 203 20.20 0.43 6.58
CA VAL A 203 20.23 -0.58 7.65
C VAL A 203 19.12 -0.27 8.66
N LEU A 204 18.34 -1.30 9.04
CA LEU A 204 17.27 -1.16 10.01
C LEU A 204 17.82 -0.73 11.37
N PRO A 205 17.37 0.40 11.93
CA PRO A 205 17.86 0.88 13.22
C PRO A 205 17.23 0.10 14.39
N PRO A 206 17.91 0.03 15.54
CA PRO A 206 17.37 -0.62 16.74
C PRO A 206 16.24 0.19 17.42
N ASN A 207 16.20 1.50 17.19
CA ASN A 207 15.29 2.47 17.81
C ASN A 207 14.48 3.27 16.79
N PRO A 208 13.64 2.62 15.96
CA PRO A 208 12.95 3.27 14.85
C PRO A 208 12.02 4.42 15.28
N ALA A 209 11.31 4.25 16.41
CA ALA A 209 10.39 5.29 16.89
C ALA A 209 11.13 6.58 17.28
N GLU A 210 12.23 6.49 18.01
CA GLU A 210 13.01 7.65 18.43
C GLU A 210 13.56 8.46 17.25
N LEU A 211 13.97 7.77 16.17
CA LEU A 211 14.47 8.44 14.98
C LEU A 211 13.40 9.26 14.26
N LEU A 212 12.15 8.81 14.29
CA LEU A 212 11.03 9.56 13.71
C LEU A 212 10.69 10.85 14.49
N TYR A 213 11.14 10.97 15.75
CA TYR A 213 11.05 12.21 16.52
C TYR A 213 12.27 13.14 16.39
N SER A 214 13.26 12.76 15.59
CA SER A 214 14.49 13.54 15.50
C SER A 214 14.27 14.89 14.79
N LEU A 215 14.97 15.91 15.26
CA LEU A 215 15.02 17.22 14.59
C LEU A 215 15.56 17.13 13.16
N ASN A 216 16.33 16.08 12.86
CA ASN A 216 16.85 15.83 11.52
C ASN A 216 15.74 15.49 10.53
N LEU A 217 14.69 14.75 10.96
CA LEU A 217 13.53 14.45 10.10
C LEU A 217 12.82 15.75 9.69
N GLU A 218 12.53 16.63 10.64
CA GLU A 218 11.88 17.90 10.37
C GLU A 218 12.70 18.78 9.41
N LYS A 219 14.01 18.88 9.64
CA LYS A 219 14.92 19.62 8.77
C LYS A 219 14.91 19.05 7.35
N MET A 220 15.04 17.73 7.22
CA MET A 220 15.03 17.05 5.93
C MET A 220 13.73 17.30 5.17
N ILE A 221 12.57 17.13 5.81
CA ILE A 221 11.27 17.36 5.17
C ILE A 221 11.13 18.81 4.70
N LYS A 222 11.58 19.80 5.51
CA LYS A 222 11.58 21.21 5.11
C LYS A 222 12.41 21.45 3.87
N SER A 223 13.64 20.93 3.82
CA SER A 223 14.53 21.09 2.66
C SER A 223 13.98 20.37 1.44
N LEU A 224 13.46 19.15 1.58
CA LEU A 224 12.87 18.41 0.47
C LEU A 224 11.65 19.13 -0.15
N ARG A 225 10.85 19.83 0.66
CA ARG A 225 9.73 20.65 0.17
C ARG A 225 10.18 21.82 -0.72
N GLU A 226 11.38 22.32 -0.53
CA GLU A 226 11.96 23.39 -1.36
C GLU A 226 12.53 22.84 -2.67
N GLU A 227 13.10 21.62 -2.64
CA GLU A 227 13.79 21.02 -3.75
C GLU A 227 12.91 20.23 -4.73
N TYR A 228 11.78 19.71 -4.24
CA TYR A 228 10.87 18.83 -4.99
C TYR A 228 9.49 19.45 -5.15
N ASP A 229 8.80 19.06 -6.24
CA ASP A 229 7.39 19.39 -6.44
C ASP A 229 6.50 18.60 -5.47
N TYR A 230 6.86 17.34 -5.20
CA TYR A 230 6.14 16.45 -4.28
C TYR A 230 7.09 15.57 -3.47
N VAL A 231 6.79 15.43 -2.19
CA VAL A 231 7.49 14.56 -1.24
C VAL A 231 6.53 13.48 -0.76
N PHE A 232 6.82 12.23 -1.05
CA PHE A 232 6.03 11.09 -0.57
C PHE A 232 6.75 10.45 0.63
N LEU A 233 6.01 10.27 1.74
CA LEU A 233 6.51 9.61 2.94
C LEU A 233 5.83 8.24 3.08
N ASP A 234 6.59 7.15 2.98
CA ASP A 234 6.08 5.79 3.22
C ASP A 234 6.18 5.46 4.70
N CYS A 235 5.08 5.63 5.43
CA CYS A 235 5.02 5.48 6.87
C CYS A 235 4.59 4.07 7.29
N PRO A 236 4.96 3.60 8.51
CA PRO A 236 4.52 2.30 9.01
C PRO A 236 2.99 2.25 9.20
N PRO A 237 2.41 1.04 9.32
CA PRO A 237 0.99 0.88 9.61
C PRO A 237 0.62 1.44 10.98
N VAL A 238 -0.55 2.07 11.08
CA VAL A 238 -1.06 2.69 12.33
C VAL A 238 -1.24 1.68 13.45
N GLU A 239 -1.67 0.44 13.16
CA GLU A 239 -1.82 -0.62 14.16
C GLU A 239 -0.51 -0.96 14.89
N MET A 240 0.63 -0.76 14.24
CA MET A 240 1.96 -1.04 14.82
C MET A 240 2.54 0.16 15.58
N LEU A 241 1.86 1.26 15.54
CA LEU A 241 2.33 2.52 16.09
C LEU A 241 1.29 3.04 17.10
N ALA A 242 1.57 2.87 18.38
CA ALA A 242 1.14 3.90 19.33
C ALA A 242 1.70 5.30 18.92
N ASP A 243 2.59 5.32 17.95
CA ASP A 243 3.51 6.38 17.57
C ASP A 243 3.12 7.10 16.26
N SER A 244 2.13 6.62 15.49
CA SER A 244 1.74 7.25 14.21
C SER A 244 0.93 8.55 14.35
N THR A 245 0.62 8.96 15.56
CA THR A 245 0.06 10.29 15.87
C THR A 245 1.14 11.38 15.91
N ILE A 246 2.39 11.06 15.57
CA ILE A 246 3.57 11.88 15.82
C ILE A 246 4.10 12.54 14.55
N ILE A 247 3.77 12.02 13.38
CA ILE A 247 4.09 12.57 12.08
C ILE A 247 2.87 13.32 11.56
#